data_a1d37d5bc43865d642e52bdcbe00a50f
#
_entry.id   a1d37d5bc43865d642e52bdcbe00a50f
#
_cell.length_a   1.000
_cell.length_b   1.000
_cell.length_c   1.000
_cell.angle_alpha   90.00
_cell.angle_beta   90.00
_cell.angle_gamma   90.00
#
_symmetry.space_group_name_H-M   'P 1'
#
loop_
_entity.id
_entity.type
_entity.pdbx_description
1 polymer ?
#
loop_
_entity_poly.entity_id
_entity_poly.type
_entity_poly.pdbx_seq_one_letter_code
_entity_poly.pdbx_strand_id
1 'polypeptide(L)'
;MDLRIYDKGYRGILLFCGVMFFSGGMIFAQKEPQYTQYMYNIGSFNPAYVGTVETLDITGLYRVQWSGIPGAPKTLRFGVNLPMANEKNGLGFNVVSDQLGPTTQTYIDFAYSFQVKLSEDTKLSFGVDAGGSLLDVDYTKGDFENPNEPLLNNADTFNKFYPTVGAGMFMYQENWYLGLSVPNFLTSGIYADEVANIVEDKMQFNLIGGYIFNFSEGLKFKPAFLMNYLNGSPLNLNLSTNFLISEVVTLGASYRLDNALSGLAGLQVSNSLFLGYSYDYNTNGLGDYSQGSHEVILKFYLGRAANKVKKEKSRDQKGMPKQIDSPRFF
;
A
#
# COMPACT_ATOMS: atom_id res chain seq x y z
N MET A 1 47.90 39.65 27.79
CA MET A 1 46.58 40.12 27.30
C MET A 1 46.01 39.04 26.39
N ASP A 2 45.03 38.32 26.91
CA ASP A 2 44.65 36.96 26.43
C ASP A 2 43.83 36.96 25.15
N LEU A 3 44.46 36.34 24.12
CA LEU A 3 43.79 36.04 22.83
C LEU A 3 42.92 34.75 22.84
N ARG A 4 42.62 34.20 24.03
CA ARG A 4 41.91 32.91 24.16
C ARG A 4 40.40 32.99 24.28
N ILE A 5 39.83 34.21 24.37
CA ILE A 5 38.36 34.38 24.57
C ILE A 5 37.58 34.43 23.24
N TYR A 6 38.25 34.76 22.12
CA TYR A 6 37.58 34.90 20.82
C TYR A 6 37.36 33.54 20.10
N ASP A 7 38.16 32.49 20.39
CA ASP A 7 38.10 31.21 19.66
C ASP A 7 36.87 30.33 20.03
N LYS A 8 36.29 30.50 21.22
CA LYS A 8 35.12 29.71 21.65
C LYS A 8 33.79 30.23 21.04
N GLY A 9 33.69 31.53 20.74
CA GLY A 9 32.49 32.09 20.14
C GLY A 9 32.28 31.69 18.68
N TYR A 10 33.35 31.67 17.90
CA TYR A 10 33.26 31.30 16.48
C TYR A 10 33.00 29.80 16.28
N ARG A 11 33.48 28.93 17.16
CA ARG A 11 33.17 27.48 17.11
C ARG A 11 31.72 27.21 17.46
N GLY A 12 31.11 27.94 18.38
CA GLY A 12 29.68 27.84 18.70
C GLY A 12 28.79 28.34 17.56
N ILE A 13 29.16 29.43 16.90
CA ILE A 13 28.43 29.94 15.74
C ILE A 13 28.56 29.03 14.52
N LEU A 14 29.73 28.50 14.24
CA LEU A 14 29.95 27.52 13.17
C LEU A 14 29.19 26.20 13.39
N LEU A 15 29.11 25.71 14.64
CA LEU A 15 28.31 24.55 15.01
C LEU A 15 26.81 24.83 14.89
N PHE A 16 26.36 26.01 15.30
CA PHE A 16 24.96 26.44 15.18
C PHE A 16 24.54 26.64 13.72
N CYS A 17 25.40 27.27 12.90
CA CYS A 17 25.17 27.37 11.45
C CYS A 17 25.23 25.99 10.75
N GLY A 18 26.10 25.09 11.16
CA GLY A 18 26.18 23.73 10.66
C GLY A 18 24.91 22.91 10.97
N VAL A 19 24.33 23.07 12.15
CA VAL A 19 23.08 22.41 12.53
C VAL A 19 21.88 23.02 11.80
N MET A 20 21.86 24.33 11.55
CA MET A 20 20.82 24.98 10.75
C MET A 20 20.83 24.61 9.25
N PHE A 21 22.00 24.30 8.69
CA PHE A 21 22.10 23.82 7.31
C PHE A 21 21.64 22.37 7.11
N PHE A 22 21.61 21.56 8.19
CA PHE A 22 21.11 20.17 8.15
C PHE A 22 19.60 20.04 8.40
N SER A 23 18.91 21.12 8.80
CA SER A 23 17.48 21.13 9.05
C SER A 23 16.61 21.62 7.88
N GLY A 24 17.17 21.70 6.67
CA GLY A 24 16.39 21.81 5.43
C GLY A 24 15.64 20.51 5.20
N GLY A 25 14.46 20.35 5.82
CA GLY A 25 13.56 19.26 5.57
C GLY A 25 13.20 19.24 4.08
N MET A 26 13.72 18.27 3.34
CA MET A 26 13.29 18.04 1.97
C MET A 26 11.83 17.58 2.03
N ILE A 27 10.93 18.39 1.44
CA ILE A 27 9.53 17.99 1.25
C ILE A 27 9.55 16.97 0.11
N PHE A 28 9.45 15.68 0.45
CA PHE A 28 9.32 14.62 -0.52
C PHE A 28 7.85 14.34 -0.76
N ALA A 29 7.39 14.48 -2.02
CA ALA A 29 6.07 14.05 -2.43
C ALA A 29 5.98 12.52 -2.42
N GLN A 30 4.92 11.99 -1.82
CA GLN A 30 4.63 10.54 -1.85
C GLN A 30 4.07 10.19 -3.23
N LYS A 31 4.62 9.14 -3.86
CA LYS A 31 4.23 8.74 -5.21
C LYS A 31 2.95 7.89 -5.24
N GLU A 32 2.79 6.97 -4.31
CA GLU A 32 1.67 6.01 -4.29
C GLU A 32 0.81 6.18 -3.04
N PRO A 33 -0.51 5.89 -3.15
CA PRO A 33 -1.40 5.92 -2.00
C PRO A 33 -0.93 4.96 -0.90
N GLN A 34 -0.96 5.45 0.34
CA GLN A 34 -0.62 4.65 1.51
C GLN A 34 -1.88 4.09 2.16
N TYR A 35 -1.85 2.81 2.53
CA TYR A 35 -2.96 2.13 3.19
C TYR A 35 -2.57 1.69 4.59
N THR A 36 -3.45 1.88 5.56
CA THR A 36 -3.26 1.42 6.94
C THR A 36 -3.56 -0.08 7.04
N GLN A 37 -4.54 -0.55 6.27
CA GLN A 37 -4.93 -1.96 6.18
C GLN A 37 -4.18 -2.72 5.08
N TYR A 38 -2.89 -2.42 4.86
CA TYR A 38 -2.06 -3.02 3.81
C TYR A 38 -2.01 -4.55 3.87
N MET A 39 -2.09 -5.12 5.08
CA MET A 39 -2.06 -6.57 5.29
C MET A 39 -3.31 -7.31 4.78
N TYR A 40 -4.40 -6.58 4.48
CA TYR A 40 -5.61 -7.09 3.82
C TYR A 40 -5.66 -6.72 2.34
N ASN A 41 -4.67 -5.95 1.86
CA ASN A 41 -4.62 -5.37 0.53
C ASN A 41 -3.30 -5.66 -0.20
N ILE A 42 -2.70 -6.84 0.02
CA ILE A 42 -1.37 -7.21 -0.48
C ILE A 42 -1.29 -7.12 -2.00
N GLY A 43 -2.35 -7.50 -2.72
CA GLY A 43 -2.41 -7.42 -4.18
C GLY A 43 -2.27 -6.02 -4.77
N SER A 44 -2.38 -4.94 -3.95
CA SER A 44 -2.09 -3.57 -4.37
C SER A 44 -0.60 -3.26 -4.44
N PHE A 45 0.22 -4.03 -3.74
CA PHE A 45 1.65 -3.79 -3.62
C PHE A 45 2.49 -4.81 -4.39
N ASN A 46 1.94 -6.02 -4.63
CA ASN A 46 2.71 -7.12 -5.19
C ASN A 46 1.87 -7.97 -6.15
N PRO A 47 2.16 -7.97 -7.47
CA PRO A 47 1.44 -8.76 -8.44
C PRO A 47 1.59 -10.28 -8.23
N ALA A 48 2.65 -10.73 -7.56
CA ALA A 48 2.85 -12.14 -7.26
C ALA A 48 1.90 -12.69 -6.18
N TYR A 49 1.18 -11.82 -5.45
CA TYR A 49 0.13 -12.24 -4.51
C TYR A 49 -1.11 -12.78 -5.21
N VAL A 50 -1.33 -12.42 -6.47
CA VAL A 50 -2.50 -12.83 -7.25
C VAL A 50 -2.54 -14.36 -7.37
N GLY A 51 -3.71 -14.95 -7.15
CA GLY A 51 -3.91 -16.40 -7.20
C GLY A 51 -3.34 -17.20 -6.02
N THR A 52 -2.73 -16.54 -5.02
CA THR A 52 -2.23 -17.25 -3.81
C THR A 52 -3.34 -17.61 -2.83
N VAL A 53 -4.50 -16.98 -2.95
CA VAL A 53 -5.71 -17.27 -2.16
C VAL A 53 -6.55 -18.37 -2.80
N GLU A 54 -7.36 -19.08 -2.01
CA GLU A 54 -8.14 -20.24 -2.49
C GLU A 54 -9.38 -19.89 -3.32
N THR A 55 -9.85 -18.64 -3.24
CA THR A 55 -11.13 -18.23 -3.81
C THR A 55 -11.00 -16.92 -4.54
N LEU A 56 -11.97 -16.61 -5.40
CA LEU A 56 -12.10 -15.27 -5.95
C LEU A 56 -12.25 -14.26 -4.79
N ASP A 57 -11.32 -13.32 -4.70
CA ASP A 57 -11.29 -12.22 -3.73
C ASP A 57 -11.54 -10.91 -4.45
N ILE A 58 -12.60 -10.21 -4.07
CA ILE A 58 -12.93 -8.87 -4.56
C ILE A 58 -12.75 -7.91 -3.40
N THR A 59 -11.92 -6.91 -3.57
CA THR A 59 -11.61 -5.92 -2.53
C THR A 59 -12.03 -4.54 -2.99
N GLY A 60 -12.82 -3.83 -2.18
CA GLY A 60 -13.08 -2.40 -2.27
C GLY A 60 -12.46 -1.69 -1.08
N LEU A 61 -11.80 -0.56 -1.30
CA LEU A 61 -11.22 0.25 -0.24
C LEU A 61 -11.46 1.72 -0.52
N TYR A 62 -11.85 2.46 0.51
CA TYR A 62 -11.98 3.91 0.48
C TYR A 62 -11.22 4.52 1.65
N ARG A 63 -10.36 5.50 1.34
CA ARG A 63 -9.55 6.21 2.32
C ARG A 63 -9.68 7.70 2.16
N VAL A 64 -9.87 8.40 3.27
CA VAL A 64 -9.79 9.87 3.38
C VAL A 64 -8.63 10.18 4.32
N GLN A 65 -7.59 10.81 3.78
CA GLN A 65 -6.45 11.22 4.59
C GLN A 65 -6.67 12.64 5.11
N TRP A 66 -6.10 12.97 6.27
CA TRP A 66 -6.06 14.32 6.86
C TRP A 66 -7.42 15.00 6.84
N SER A 67 -8.43 14.33 7.37
CA SER A 67 -9.80 14.82 7.42
C SER A 67 -9.85 16.22 8.05
N GLY A 68 -10.69 17.10 7.49
CA GLY A 68 -10.78 18.50 7.88
C GLY A 68 -9.87 19.45 7.11
N ILE A 69 -8.91 18.96 6.33
CA ILE A 69 -8.06 19.79 5.46
C ILE A 69 -8.70 19.87 4.06
N PRO A 70 -8.98 21.08 3.53
CA PRO A 70 -9.47 21.23 2.17
C PRO A 70 -8.49 20.65 1.13
N GLY A 71 -9.01 19.92 0.14
CA GLY A 71 -8.18 19.28 -0.88
C GLY A 71 -7.37 18.07 -0.43
N ALA A 72 -7.55 17.61 0.81
CA ALA A 72 -6.85 16.44 1.36
C ALA A 72 -7.06 15.17 0.52
N PRO A 73 -6.09 14.23 0.50
CA PRO A 73 -6.14 13.05 -0.35
C PRO A 73 -7.35 12.16 -0.10
N LYS A 74 -7.95 11.67 -1.18
CA LYS A 74 -9.04 10.67 -1.17
C LYS A 74 -8.68 9.57 -2.15
N THR A 75 -8.58 8.35 -1.64
CA THR A 75 -8.24 7.17 -2.43
C THR A 75 -9.42 6.23 -2.49
N LEU A 76 -9.81 5.83 -3.69
CA LEU A 76 -10.75 4.74 -3.95
C LEU A 76 -10.00 3.62 -4.66
N ARG A 77 -10.12 2.41 -4.17
CA ARG A 77 -9.53 1.24 -4.79
C ARG A 77 -10.57 0.13 -5.00
N PHE A 78 -10.48 -0.51 -6.15
CA PHE A 78 -11.16 -1.76 -6.47
C PHE A 78 -10.14 -2.78 -6.98
N GLY A 79 -10.16 -3.99 -6.43
CA GLY A 79 -9.26 -5.07 -6.81
C GLY A 79 -9.96 -6.41 -6.93
N VAL A 80 -9.52 -7.22 -7.88
CA VAL A 80 -9.99 -8.60 -8.10
C VAL A 80 -8.78 -9.51 -8.13
N ASN A 81 -8.81 -10.58 -7.35
CA ASN A 81 -7.80 -11.62 -7.30
C ASN A 81 -8.45 -12.97 -7.59
N LEU A 82 -8.13 -13.56 -8.73
CA LEU A 82 -8.73 -14.78 -9.25
C LEU A 82 -7.68 -15.91 -9.33
N PRO A 83 -7.73 -16.92 -8.43
CA PRO A 83 -6.96 -18.14 -8.62
C PRO A 83 -7.51 -18.94 -9.80
N MET A 84 -6.63 -19.44 -10.67
CA MET A 84 -7.04 -20.30 -11.78
C MET A 84 -7.22 -21.76 -11.31
N ALA A 85 -8.00 -22.53 -12.06
CA ALA A 85 -8.38 -23.92 -11.71
C ALA A 85 -7.18 -24.88 -11.54
N ASN A 86 -6.02 -24.56 -12.15
CA ASN A 86 -4.81 -25.36 -12.04
C ASN A 86 -4.01 -25.11 -10.74
N GLU A 87 -4.45 -24.17 -9.89
CA GLU A 87 -3.83 -23.75 -8.62
C GLU A 87 -2.36 -23.27 -8.74
N LYS A 88 -1.87 -23.07 -9.98
CA LYS A 88 -0.52 -22.58 -10.26
C LYS A 88 -0.50 -21.16 -10.79
N ASN A 89 -1.58 -20.75 -11.40
CA ASN A 89 -1.69 -19.43 -12.03
C ASN A 89 -2.75 -18.59 -11.33
N GLY A 90 -2.57 -17.29 -11.37
CA GLY A 90 -3.54 -16.31 -10.91
C GLY A 90 -3.68 -15.16 -11.87
N LEU A 91 -4.87 -14.56 -11.88
CA LEU A 91 -5.18 -13.34 -12.62
C LEU A 91 -5.64 -12.28 -11.65
N GLY A 92 -5.19 -11.05 -11.85
CA GLY A 92 -5.57 -9.88 -11.06
C GLY A 92 -6.01 -8.74 -11.93
N PHE A 93 -6.90 -7.95 -11.37
CA PHE A 93 -7.30 -6.67 -11.92
C PHE A 93 -7.37 -5.65 -10.79
N ASN A 94 -6.81 -4.47 -10.99
CA ASN A 94 -6.76 -3.43 -9.98
C ASN A 94 -7.04 -2.07 -10.60
N VAL A 95 -7.88 -1.28 -9.93
CA VAL A 95 -8.14 0.13 -10.25
C VAL A 95 -7.97 0.92 -8.97
N VAL A 96 -7.17 1.97 -9.03
CA VAL A 96 -6.97 2.91 -7.93
C VAL A 96 -7.20 4.31 -8.47
N SER A 97 -8.06 5.08 -7.84
CA SER A 97 -8.23 6.52 -8.11
C SER A 97 -7.81 7.27 -6.86
N ASP A 98 -6.80 8.11 -7.00
CA ASP A 98 -6.25 8.95 -5.93
C ASP A 98 -6.41 10.41 -6.29
N GLN A 99 -7.15 11.14 -5.46
CA GLN A 99 -7.42 12.56 -5.65
C GLN A 99 -6.67 13.38 -4.61
N LEU A 100 -5.88 14.34 -5.03
CA LEU A 100 -5.18 15.30 -4.17
C LEU A 100 -5.37 16.71 -4.72
N GLY A 101 -6.18 17.52 -4.04
CA GLY A 101 -6.53 18.85 -4.50
C GLY A 101 -7.16 18.83 -5.90
N PRO A 102 -6.59 19.57 -6.88
CA PRO A 102 -7.04 19.60 -8.26
C PRO A 102 -6.61 18.37 -9.08
N THR A 103 -5.71 17.55 -8.54
CA THR A 103 -5.11 16.42 -9.26
C THR A 103 -5.86 15.13 -8.95
N THR A 104 -6.17 14.36 -9.99
CA THR A 104 -6.66 12.98 -9.86
C THR A 104 -5.73 12.07 -10.65
N GLN A 105 -5.23 11.03 -10.00
CA GLN A 105 -4.44 9.99 -10.64
C GLN A 105 -5.16 8.66 -10.57
N THR A 106 -5.42 8.05 -11.73
CA THR A 106 -6.11 6.77 -11.84
C THR A 106 -5.19 5.72 -12.43
N TYR A 107 -4.91 4.67 -11.67
CA TYR A 107 -4.14 3.50 -12.10
C TYR A 107 -5.08 2.37 -12.48
N ILE A 108 -4.78 1.68 -13.57
CA ILE A 108 -5.50 0.50 -14.04
C ILE A 108 -4.47 -0.54 -14.42
N ASP A 109 -4.45 -1.68 -13.71
CA ASP A 109 -3.43 -2.70 -13.87
C ASP A 109 -4.05 -4.10 -13.98
N PHE A 110 -3.47 -4.92 -14.85
CA PHE A 110 -3.74 -6.33 -14.97
C PHE A 110 -2.52 -7.12 -14.52
N ALA A 111 -2.72 -8.05 -13.62
CA ALA A 111 -1.66 -8.89 -13.07
C ALA A 111 -1.83 -10.36 -13.47
N TYR A 112 -0.70 -11.02 -13.69
CA TYR A 112 -0.61 -12.45 -13.87
C TYR A 112 0.46 -13.00 -12.93
N SER A 113 0.18 -14.14 -12.30
CA SER A 113 1.15 -14.84 -11.47
C SER A 113 1.29 -16.32 -11.83
N PHE A 114 2.48 -16.84 -11.55
CA PHE A 114 2.81 -18.25 -11.66
C PHE A 114 3.48 -18.74 -10.38
N GLN A 115 2.94 -19.83 -9.81
CA GLN A 115 3.36 -20.40 -8.55
C GLN A 115 4.14 -21.69 -8.73
N VAL A 116 5.26 -21.82 -8.04
CA VAL A 116 6.06 -23.04 -7.94
C VAL A 116 6.10 -23.53 -6.51
N LYS A 117 6.06 -24.85 -6.35
CA LYS A 117 6.20 -25.50 -5.06
C LYS A 117 7.70 -25.69 -4.77
N LEU A 118 8.21 -25.07 -3.69
CA LEU A 118 9.59 -25.22 -3.25
C LEU A 118 9.78 -26.41 -2.31
N SER A 119 8.80 -26.63 -1.41
CA SER A 119 8.76 -27.78 -0.51
C SER A 119 7.31 -28.26 -0.33
N GLU A 120 7.07 -29.20 0.60
CA GLU A 120 5.70 -29.67 0.88
C GLU A 120 4.77 -28.54 1.31
N ASP A 121 5.25 -27.60 2.11
CA ASP A 121 4.46 -26.53 2.69
C ASP A 121 4.77 -25.14 2.09
N THR A 122 5.90 -24.97 1.38
CA THR A 122 6.35 -23.66 0.89
C THR A 122 6.09 -23.49 -0.59
N LYS A 123 5.44 -22.39 -0.96
CA LYS A 123 5.23 -21.96 -2.35
C LYS A 123 5.95 -20.64 -2.61
N LEU A 124 6.42 -20.48 -3.83
CA LEU A 124 6.96 -19.24 -4.36
C LEU A 124 6.15 -18.84 -5.59
N SER A 125 5.60 -17.66 -5.56
CA SER A 125 4.87 -17.04 -6.66
C SER A 125 5.73 -15.96 -7.31
N PHE A 126 5.75 -15.94 -8.64
CA PHE A 126 6.27 -14.85 -9.46
C PHE A 126 5.09 -14.15 -10.12
N GLY A 127 5.09 -12.84 -10.12
CA GLY A 127 4.02 -12.05 -10.71
C GLY A 127 4.56 -10.93 -11.58
N VAL A 128 3.79 -10.61 -12.60
CA VAL A 128 3.99 -9.42 -13.43
C VAL A 128 2.66 -8.69 -13.54
N ASP A 129 2.71 -7.38 -13.64
CA ASP A 129 1.56 -6.55 -13.96
C ASP A 129 1.90 -5.60 -15.09
N ALA A 130 0.89 -5.21 -15.83
CA ALA A 130 0.96 -4.21 -16.88
C ALA A 130 -0.34 -3.42 -16.92
N GLY A 131 -0.20 -2.13 -17.14
CA GLY A 131 -1.34 -1.23 -17.15
C GLY A 131 -0.95 0.19 -17.49
N GLY A 132 -1.56 1.14 -16.79
CA GLY A 132 -1.22 2.53 -16.95
C GLY A 132 -1.84 3.43 -15.89
N SER A 133 -1.29 4.61 -15.81
CA SER A 133 -1.73 5.71 -14.96
C SER A 133 -2.25 6.85 -15.82
N LEU A 134 -3.45 7.31 -15.52
CA LEU A 134 -4.07 8.50 -16.08
C LEU A 134 -3.92 9.63 -15.06
N LEU A 135 -3.15 10.64 -15.39
CA LEU A 135 -3.02 11.87 -14.61
C LEU A 135 -3.96 12.92 -15.17
N ASP A 136 -4.87 13.39 -14.34
CA ASP A 136 -5.83 14.47 -14.62
C ASP A 136 -5.57 15.62 -13.66
N VAL A 137 -5.38 16.83 -14.17
CA VAL A 137 -5.24 18.05 -13.37
C VAL A 137 -6.30 19.05 -13.81
N ASP A 138 -7.25 19.30 -12.94
CA ASP A 138 -8.32 20.27 -13.15
C ASP A 138 -7.94 21.61 -12.52
N TYR A 139 -7.38 22.49 -13.32
CA TYR A 139 -6.94 23.81 -12.86
C TYR A 139 -8.11 24.70 -12.38
N THR A 140 -9.35 24.40 -12.77
CA THR A 140 -10.52 25.18 -12.33
C THR A 140 -10.82 25.01 -10.83
N LYS A 141 -10.32 23.91 -10.22
CA LYS A 141 -10.47 23.61 -8.80
C LYS A 141 -9.33 24.17 -7.94
N GLY A 142 -8.30 24.76 -8.56
CA GLY A 142 -7.19 25.38 -7.84
C GLY A 142 -7.55 26.77 -7.35
N ASP A 143 -7.09 27.14 -6.14
CA ASP A 143 -7.14 28.50 -5.63
C ASP A 143 -5.80 29.17 -5.98
N PHE A 144 -5.78 29.94 -7.07
CA PHE A 144 -4.57 30.58 -7.59
C PHE A 144 -4.53 32.04 -7.21
N GLU A 145 -3.41 32.51 -6.66
CA GLU A 145 -3.20 33.92 -6.31
C GLU A 145 -3.31 34.86 -7.54
N ASN A 146 -2.98 34.36 -8.73
CA ASN A 146 -3.09 35.09 -9.99
C ASN A 146 -3.91 34.31 -11.03
N PRO A 147 -5.24 34.55 -11.12
CA PRO A 147 -6.09 33.87 -12.09
C PRO A 147 -5.77 34.19 -13.57
N ASN A 148 -4.94 35.19 -13.84
CA ASN A 148 -4.53 35.59 -15.20
C ASN A 148 -3.14 35.03 -15.59
N GLU A 149 -2.61 34.05 -14.92
CA GLU A 149 -1.34 33.42 -15.25
C GLU A 149 -1.41 32.78 -16.64
N PRO A 150 -0.43 33.05 -17.57
CA PRO A 150 -0.51 32.58 -18.95
C PRO A 150 -0.65 31.04 -19.09
N LEU A 151 -0.15 30.29 -18.12
CA LEU A 151 -0.29 28.84 -18.06
C LEU A 151 -1.72 28.39 -17.78
N LEU A 152 -2.54 29.21 -17.12
CA LEU A 152 -3.94 28.94 -16.78
C LEU A 152 -4.89 29.37 -17.90
N ASN A 153 -4.49 30.35 -18.72
CA ASN A 153 -5.36 30.95 -19.75
C ASN A 153 -5.67 30.02 -20.94
N ASN A 154 -5.00 28.88 -21.11
CA ASN A 154 -5.17 27.97 -22.23
C ASN A 154 -5.44 26.50 -21.88
N ALA A 155 -5.56 26.15 -20.60
CA ALA A 155 -5.74 24.77 -20.18
C ALA A 155 -6.69 24.67 -18.97
N ASP A 156 -7.97 24.43 -19.21
CA ASP A 156 -8.92 24.12 -18.14
C ASP A 156 -8.59 22.77 -17.48
N THR A 157 -8.03 21.83 -18.24
CA THR A 157 -7.66 20.48 -17.78
C THR A 157 -6.39 19.98 -18.48
N PHE A 158 -5.59 19.23 -17.74
CA PHE A 158 -4.42 18.52 -18.27
C PHE A 158 -4.63 17.02 -18.09
N ASN A 159 -4.55 16.24 -19.17
CA ASN A 159 -4.73 14.79 -19.17
C ASN A 159 -3.53 14.10 -19.79
N LYS A 160 -2.90 13.17 -19.07
CA LYS A 160 -1.78 12.38 -19.60
C LYS A 160 -1.85 10.92 -19.17
N PHE A 161 -1.59 10.02 -20.10
CA PHE A 161 -1.47 8.59 -19.87
C PHE A 161 -0.01 8.19 -19.77
N TYR A 162 0.32 7.39 -18.75
CA TYR A 162 1.63 6.81 -18.51
C TYR A 162 1.50 5.29 -18.40
N PRO A 163 2.16 4.50 -19.26
CA PRO A 163 2.16 3.05 -19.12
C PRO A 163 2.89 2.63 -17.84
N THR A 164 2.47 1.53 -17.24
CA THR A 164 3.09 0.91 -16.07
C THR A 164 3.40 -0.54 -16.34
N VAL A 165 4.54 -1.01 -15.86
CA VAL A 165 4.93 -2.42 -15.89
C VAL A 165 5.65 -2.73 -14.59
N GLY A 166 5.14 -3.69 -13.83
CA GLY A 166 5.70 -4.11 -12.55
C GLY A 166 5.99 -5.60 -12.49
N ALA A 167 6.69 -6.02 -11.45
CA ALA A 167 6.90 -7.42 -11.15
C ALA A 167 7.10 -7.64 -9.65
N GLY A 168 6.92 -8.88 -9.22
CA GLY A 168 7.12 -9.26 -7.84
C GLY A 168 7.41 -10.74 -7.66
N MET A 169 7.85 -11.04 -6.45
CA MET A 169 7.97 -12.38 -5.90
C MET A 169 7.24 -12.43 -4.58
N PHE A 170 6.60 -13.57 -4.29
CA PHE A 170 5.85 -13.77 -3.06
C PHE A 170 6.03 -15.21 -2.58
N MET A 171 6.76 -15.37 -1.48
CA MET A 171 6.99 -16.67 -0.83
C MET A 171 6.07 -16.80 0.37
N TYR A 172 5.42 -17.95 0.50
CA TYR A 172 4.43 -18.12 1.55
C TYR A 172 4.22 -19.57 1.97
N GLN A 173 3.73 -19.70 3.19
CA GLN A 173 3.17 -20.92 3.78
C GLN A 173 1.79 -20.60 4.38
N GLU A 174 1.18 -21.56 5.06
CA GLU A 174 -0.11 -21.38 5.73
C GLU A 174 -0.07 -20.26 6.81
N ASN A 175 1.07 -20.05 7.46
CA ASN A 175 1.21 -19.17 8.61
C ASN A 175 2.17 -17.99 8.44
N TRP A 176 2.88 -17.86 7.31
CA TRP A 176 3.75 -16.72 7.05
C TRP A 176 3.85 -16.40 5.57
N TYR A 177 4.23 -15.18 5.29
CA TYR A 177 4.55 -14.73 3.93
C TYR A 177 5.64 -13.69 3.94
N LEU A 178 6.35 -13.61 2.80
CA LEU A 178 7.31 -12.57 2.49
C LEU A 178 7.23 -12.24 1.00
N GLY A 179 7.03 -10.98 0.67
CA GLY A 179 6.91 -10.49 -0.69
C GLY A 179 7.85 -9.34 -0.99
N LEU A 180 8.45 -9.36 -2.18
CA LEU A 180 9.24 -8.28 -2.75
C LEU A 180 8.65 -7.89 -4.10
N SER A 181 8.52 -6.59 -4.38
CA SER A 181 7.98 -6.12 -5.66
C SER A 181 8.50 -4.75 -6.05
N VAL A 182 8.42 -4.50 -7.34
CA VAL A 182 8.60 -3.20 -7.99
C VAL A 182 7.32 -2.92 -8.77
N PRO A 183 6.46 -2.00 -8.31
CA PRO A 183 5.16 -1.74 -8.94
C PRO A 183 5.30 -1.12 -10.35
N ASN A 184 6.36 -0.39 -10.60
CA ASN A 184 6.64 0.17 -11.91
C ASN A 184 8.15 0.28 -12.17
N PHE A 185 8.62 -0.37 -13.26
CA PHE A 185 9.99 -0.27 -13.75
C PHE A 185 10.21 0.91 -14.69
N LEU A 186 9.12 1.46 -15.24
CA LEU A 186 9.19 2.56 -16.18
C LEU A 186 9.42 3.86 -15.40
N THR A 187 10.62 4.41 -15.50
CA THR A 187 11.04 5.63 -14.81
C THR A 187 11.07 6.84 -15.75
N SER A 188 11.32 8.02 -15.22
CA SER A 188 11.23 9.32 -15.88
C SER A 188 11.98 9.48 -17.22
N GLY A 189 12.95 8.62 -17.52
CA GLY A 189 13.62 8.61 -18.83
C GLY A 189 12.68 8.27 -20.01
N ILE A 190 11.52 7.65 -19.75
CA ILE A 190 10.48 7.32 -20.74
C ILE A 190 9.44 8.46 -20.83
N TYR A 191 9.34 9.29 -19.80
CA TYR A 191 8.35 10.36 -19.66
C TYR A 191 8.91 11.75 -20.00
N ALA A 192 10.02 11.83 -20.76
CA ALA A 192 10.78 13.05 -21.06
C ALA A 192 10.02 14.02 -21.99
N ASP A 193 8.89 14.55 -21.52
CA ASP A 193 8.24 15.72 -22.10
C ASP A 193 8.24 16.89 -21.10
N GLU A 194 8.12 18.11 -21.59
CA GLU A 194 8.37 19.39 -20.90
C GLU A 194 7.62 19.61 -19.56
N VAL A 195 6.60 18.83 -19.27
CA VAL A 195 5.84 18.85 -18.00
C VAL A 195 6.37 17.83 -16.97
N ALA A 196 7.22 16.90 -17.39
CA ALA A 196 7.75 15.81 -16.55
C ALA A 196 8.71 16.27 -15.43
N ASN A 197 9.14 17.52 -15.43
CA ASN A 197 9.96 18.07 -14.33
C ASN A 197 9.22 18.18 -12.98
N ILE A 198 7.89 17.98 -12.96
CA ILE A 198 7.07 18.05 -11.74
C ILE A 198 6.95 16.68 -11.09
N VAL A 199 7.06 15.58 -11.85
CA VAL A 199 6.92 14.21 -11.33
C VAL A 199 8.12 13.37 -11.80
N GLU A 200 9.21 13.44 -11.07
CA GLU A 200 10.34 12.54 -11.26
C GLU A 200 9.92 11.13 -10.86
N ASP A 201 9.62 10.28 -11.84
CA ASP A 201 9.20 8.90 -11.63
C ASP A 201 10.40 8.03 -11.25
N LYS A 202 10.57 7.79 -9.94
CA LYS A 202 11.65 6.97 -9.38
C LYS A 202 11.15 5.56 -9.13
N MET A 203 12.04 4.60 -9.30
CA MET A 203 11.75 3.20 -9.01
C MET A 203 11.49 2.99 -7.51
N GLN A 204 10.34 2.43 -7.19
CA GLN A 204 9.94 2.07 -5.84
C GLN A 204 10.11 0.57 -5.61
N PHE A 205 10.62 0.18 -4.45
CA PHE A 205 10.70 -1.20 -3.99
C PHE A 205 9.78 -1.39 -2.78
N ASN A 206 8.96 -2.44 -2.81
CA ASN A 206 8.10 -2.82 -1.71
C ASN A 206 8.57 -4.16 -1.13
N LEU A 207 8.75 -4.22 0.19
CA LEU A 207 8.97 -5.44 0.94
C LEU A 207 7.86 -5.58 1.96
N ILE A 208 7.12 -6.68 1.88
CA ILE A 208 5.99 -6.96 2.77
C ILE A 208 6.14 -8.32 3.41
N GLY A 209 5.77 -8.45 4.68
CA GLY A 209 5.82 -9.73 5.37
C GLY A 209 4.88 -9.79 6.57
N GLY A 210 4.57 -11.01 6.98
CA GLY A 210 3.75 -11.24 8.15
C GLY A 210 3.82 -12.70 8.61
N TYR A 211 3.43 -12.91 9.86
CA TYR A 211 3.38 -14.22 10.49
C TYR A 211 2.10 -14.37 11.31
N ILE A 212 1.51 -15.56 11.33
CA ILE A 212 0.33 -15.88 12.14
C ILE A 212 0.72 -16.85 13.24
N PHE A 213 0.57 -16.38 14.48
CA PHE A 213 0.69 -17.18 15.67
C PHE A 213 -0.71 -17.67 16.09
N ASN A 214 -0.92 -18.96 16.16
CA ASN A 214 -2.14 -19.56 16.70
C ASN A 214 -1.98 -19.76 18.20
N PHE A 215 -2.56 -18.89 19.03
CA PHE A 215 -2.49 -19.02 20.49
C PHE A 215 -3.51 -20.03 21.03
N SER A 216 -4.69 -20.11 20.41
CA SER A 216 -5.74 -21.08 20.70
C SER A 216 -6.65 -21.24 19.49
N GLU A 217 -7.63 -22.16 19.55
CA GLU A 217 -8.64 -22.33 18.48
C GLU A 217 -9.44 -21.04 18.18
N GLY A 218 -9.58 -20.14 19.16
CA GLY A 218 -10.32 -18.89 19.01
C GLY A 218 -9.46 -17.62 18.99
N LEU A 219 -8.12 -17.71 19.09
CA LEU A 219 -7.26 -16.53 19.14
C LEU A 219 -6.02 -16.70 18.27
N LYS A 220 -5.93 -15.87 17.24
CA LYS A 220 -4.76 -15.76 16.36
C LYS A 220 -4.15 -14.36 16.46
N PHE A 221 -2.83 -14.28 16.39
CA PHE A 221 -2.07 -13.02 16.42
C PHE A 221 -1.25 -12.90 15.15
N LYS A 222 -1.35 -11.76 14.46
CA LYS A 222 -0.64 -11.49 13.21
C LYS A 222 0.15 -10.18 13.30
N PRO A 223 1.44 -10.22 13.60
CA PRO A 223 2.35 -9.14 13.27
C PRO A 223 2.60 -9.11 11.76
N ALA A 224 2.70 -7.92 11.18
CA ALA A 224 3.03 -7.70 9.79
C ALA A 224 3.80 -6.40 9.61
N PHE A 225 4.51 -6.29 8.49
CA PHE A 225 5.22 -5.07 8.10
C PHE A 225 5.09 -4.82 6.60
N LEU A 226 5.15 -3.56 6.23
CA LEU A 226 5.31 -3.08 4.85
C LEU A 226 6.40 -2.01 4.84
N MET A 227 7.43 -2.23 4.04
CA MET A 227 8.51 -1.30 3.80
C MET A 227 8.46 -0.84 2.34
N ASN A 228 8.39 0.46 2.13
CA ASN A 228 8.47 1.09 0.81
C ASN A 228 9.77 1.90 0.75
N TYR A 229 10.61 1.58 -0.22
CA TYR A 229 11.85 2.29 -0.49
C TYR A 229 11.77 2.98 -1.86
N LEU A 230 11.92 4.27 -1.86
CA LEU A 230 11.99 5.11 -3.05
C LEU A 230 13.34 5.85 -3.05
N ASN A 231 14.10 5.75 -4.14
CA ASN A 231 15.42 6.38 -4.21
C ASN A 231 15.34 7.90 -3.98
N GLY A 232 16.11 8.40 -3.01
CA GLY A 232 16.11 9.83 -2.63
C GLY A 232 14.97 10.25 -1.71
N SER A 233 14.15 9.33 -1.19
CA SER A 233 13.11 9.59 -0.20
C SER A 233 13.41 8.87 1.12
N PRO A 234 12.90 9.35 2.26
CA PRO A 234 12.97 8.61 3.52
C PRO A 234 12.30 7.24 3.40
N LEU A 235 12.84 6.27 4.13
CA LEU A 235 12.25 4.95 4.22
C LEU A 235 10.87 5.02 4.86
N ASN A 236 9.85 4.50 4.16
CA ASN A 236 8.52 4.36 4.73
C ASN A 236 8.36 2.94 5.29
N LEU A 237 8.20 2.84 6.61
CA LEU A 237 8.01 1.59 7.32
C LEU A 237 6.69 1.62 8.08
N ASN A 238 5.83 0.65 7.77
CA ASN A 238 4.59 0.39 8.48
C ASN A 238 4.71 -0.92 9.24
N LEU A 239 4.43 -0.90 10.52
CA LEU A 239 4.37 -2.07 11.39
C LEU A 239 2.95 -2.22 11.90
N SER A 240 2.41 -3.42 11.89
CA SER A 240 1.07 -3.68 12.42
C SER A 240 1.01 -4.95 13.26
N THR A 241 0.08 -4.96 14.19
CA THR A 241 -0.25 -6.12 15.01
C THR A 241 -1.76 -6.29 15.02
N ASN A 242 -2.25 -7.48 14.72
CA ASN A 242 -3.67 -7.77 14.67
C ASN A 242 -3.99 -9.04 15.45
N PHE A 243 -5.10 -9.02 16.18
CA PHE A 243 -5.69 -10.16 16.86
C PHE A 243 -6.98 -10.54 16.17
N LEU A 244 -7.12 -11.79 15.75
CA LEU A 244 -8.37 -12.37 15.28
C LEU A 244 -8.97 -13.21 16.40
N ILE A 245 -10.19 -12.84 16.80
CA ILE A 245 -10.92 -13.41 17.94
C ILE A 245 -12.11 -14.18 17.38
N SER A 246 -12.20 -15.46 17.74
CA SER A 246 -13.28 -16.39 17.35
C SER A 246 -13.55 -16.41 15.83
N GLU A 247 -12.52 -16.14 15.01
CA GLU A 247 -12.59 -16.03 13.56
C GLU A 247 -13.61 -14.99 13.03
N VAL A 248 -14.07 -14.10 13.89
CA VAL A 248 -15.13 -13.12 13.60
C VAL A 248 -14.63 -11.68 13.76
N VAL A 249 -14.01 -11.35 14.88
CA VAL A 249 -13.59 -9.99 15.20
C VAL A 249 -12.09 -9.87 15.07
N THR A 250 -11.64 -8.85 14.36
CA THR A 250 -10.24 -8.46 14.32
C THR A 250 -10.06 -7.12 15.04
N LEU A 251 -9.10 -7.04 15.93
CA LEU A 251 -8.64 -5.79 16.54
C LEU A 251 -7.14 -5.66 16.34
N GLY A 252 -6.69 -4.45 16.02
CA GLY A 252 -5.28 -4.23 15.75
C GLY A 252 -4.80 -2.81 15.98
N ALA A 253 -3.50 -2.67 15.93
CA ALA A 253 -2.82 -1.38 15.93
C ALA A 253 -1.74 -1.39 14.86
N SER A 254 -1.47 -0.21 14.30
CA SER A 254 -0.40 0.00 13.31
C SER A 254 0.38 1.26 13.65
N TYR A 255 1.67 1.23 13.39
CA TYR A 255 2.55 2.39 13.49
C TYR A 255 3.26 2.60 12.16
N ARG A 256 3.11 3.78 11.60
CA ARG A 256 3.86 4.24 10.44
C ARG A 256 4.93 5.18 10.91
N LEU A 257 6.19 4.82 10.65
CA LEU A 257 7.36 5.55 11.13
C LEU A 257 7.25 7.04 10.78
N ASP A 258 7.42 7.89 11.79
CA ASP A 258 7.37 9.36 11.73
C ASP A 258 6.11 9.96 11.07
N ASN A 259 5.00 9.22 11.04
CA ASN A 259 3.81 9.64 10.34
C ASN A 259 2.52 9.47 11.16
N ALA A 260 2.18 8.23 11.56
CA ALA A 260 0.89 7.97 12.20
C ALA A 260 0.90 6.77 13.14
N LEU A 261 0.07 6.84 14.17
CA LEU A 261 -0.37 5.72 15.01
C LEU A 261 -1.81 5.40 14.66
N SER A 262 -2.14 4.13 14.44
CA SER A 262 -3.46 3.73 13.94
C SER A 262 -4.10 2.65 14.79
N GLY A 263 -5.42 2.73 14.95
CA GLY A 263 -6.26 1.66 15.46
C GLY A 263 -7.02 0.98 14.31
N LEU A 264 -7.15 -0.34 14.37
CA LEU A 264 -7.83 -1.15 13.35
C LEU A 264 -8.92 -2.02 14.01
N ALA A 265 -10.06 -2.10 13.34
CA ALA A 265 -11.14 -3.01 13.69
C ALA A 265 -11.68 -3.69 12.45
N GLY A 266 -11.98 -4.98 12.53
CA GLY A 266 -12.53 -5.77 11.44
C GLY A 266 -13.60 -6.73 11.92
N LEU A 267 -14.56 -6.99 11.05
CA LEU A 267 -15.67 -7.89 11.30
C LEU A 267 -15.89 -8.83 10.13
N GLN A 268 -15.83 -10.14 10.38
CA GLN A 268 -16.28 -11.14 9.42
C GLN A 268 -17.81 -11.24 9.51
N VAL A 269 -18.50 -10.47 8.67
CA VAL A 269 -19.98 -10.37 8.68
C VAL A 269 -20.63 -11.70 8.26
N SER A 270 -20.01 -12.39 7.31
CA SER A 270 -20.41 -13.73 6.86
C SER A 270 -19.19 -14.50 6.34
N ASN A 271 -19.38 -15.76 5.94
CA ASN A 271 -18.29 -16.54 5.34
C ASN A 271 -17.68 -15.89 4.08
N SER A 272 -18.42 -15.01 3.43
CA SER A 272 -18.04 -14.37 2.16
C SER A 272 -17.80 -12.88 2.27
N LEU A 273 -18.02 -12.24 3.42
CA LEU A 273 -17.93 -10.78 3.57
C LEU A 273 -17.13 -10.40 4.80
N PHE A 274 -16.07 -9.66 4.59
CA PHE A 274 -15.29 -8.98 5.63
C PHE A 274 -15.42 -7.47 5.46
N LEU A 275 -15.60 -6.77 6.58
CA LEU A 275 -15.60 -5.32 6.73
C LEU A 275 -14.47 -4.93 7.68
N GLY A 276 -13.58 -4.03 7.24
CA GLY A 276 -12.53 -3.46 8.08
C GLY A 276 -12.62 -1.93 8.10
N TYR A 277 -12.25 -1.37 9.24
CA TYR A 277 -12.11 0.06 9.46
C TYR A 277 -10.80 0.36 10.17
N SER A 278 -10.13 1.45 9.78
CA SER A 278 -9.01 1.99 10.54
C SER A 278 -9.09 3.51 10.67
N TYR A 279 -8.54 3.98 11.78
CA TYR A 279 -8.35 5.39 12.07
C TYR A 279 -6.87 5.67 12.34
N ASP A 280 -6.30 6.67 11.64
CA ASP A 280 -4.92 7.10 11.82
C ASP A 280 -4.90 8.44 12.55
N TYR A 281 -4.19 8.48 13.66
CA TYR A 281 -3.78 9.69 14.35
C TYR A 281 -2.40 10.10 13.83
N ASN A 282 -2.29 11.31 13.26
CA ASN A 282 -1.01 11.81 12.76
C ASN A 282 -0.09 12.20 13.91
N THR A 283 1.14 11.68 13.91
CA THR A 283 2.17 11.95 14.92
C THR A 283 3.17 13.01 14.48
N ASN A 284 3.04 13.51 13.25
CA ASN A 284 3.83 14.60 12.69
C ASN A 284 3.10 15.95 12.82
N GLY A 285 3.71 17.05 12.35
CA GLY A 285 3.14 18.39 12.42
C GLY A 285 1.78 18.59 11.75
N LEU A 286 1.29 17.62 10.94
CA LEU A 286 -0.06 17.63 10.40
C LEU A 286 -1.13 17.26 11.43
N GLY A 287 -0.74 16.63 12.56
CA GLY A 287 -1.65 16.27 13.64
C GLY A 287 -2.39 17.46 14.25
N ASP A 288 -1.77 18.64 14.25
CA ASP A 288 -2.36 19.85 14.80
C ASP A 288 -3.45 20.47 13.88
N TYR A 289 -3.46 20.10 12.61
CA TYR A 289 -4.34 20.68 11.58
C TYR A 289 -5.38 19.70 11.05
N SER A 290 -5.16 18.39 11.20
CA SER A 290 -6.04 17.35 10.68
C SER A 290 -6.81 16.62 11.78
N GLN A 291 -8.01 16.15 11.45
CA GLN A 291 -8.81 15.29 12.32
C GLN A 291 -8.45 13.80 12.16
N GLY A 292 -7.23 13.51 11.64
CA GLY A 292 -6.78 12.16 11.36
C GLY A 292 -7.22 11.65 9.99
N SER A 293 -7.01 10.35 9.75
CA SER A 293 -7.38 9.70 8.49
C SER A 293 -8.26 8.49 8.73
N HIS A 294 -9.20 8.25 7.83
CA HIS A 294 -10.17 7.16 7.91
C HIS A 294 -10.02 6.25 6.71
N GLU A 295 -10.06 4.95 6.94
CA GLU A 295 -10.00 3.94 5.89
C GLU A 295 -11.02 2.83 6.15
N VAL A 296 -11.81 2.50 5.13
CA VAL A 296 -12.78 1.39 5.13
C VAL A 296 -12.37 0.40 4.05
N ILE A 297 -12.35 -0.87 4.38
CA ILE A 297 -12.13 -1.97 3.43
C ILE A 297 -13.29 -2.95 3.47
N LEU A 298 -13.73 -3.37 2.28
CA LEU A 298 -14.71 -4.42 2.06
C LEU A 298 -14.05 -5.52 1.25
N LYS A 299 -14.17 -6.78 1.69
CA LYS A 299 -13.69 -7.94 0.94
C LYS A 299 -14.79 -8.96 0.76
N PHE A 300 -14.98 -9.39 -0.49
CA PHE A 300 -15.90 -10.44 -0.86
C PHE A 300 -15.14 -11.66 -1.34
N TYR A 301 -15.43 -12.82 -0.74
CA TYR A 301 -14.84 -14.10 -1.06
C TYR A 301 -15.89 -14.99 -1.71
N LEU A 302 -15.76 -15.29 -3.01
CA LEU A 302 -16.74 -16.05 -3.78
C LEU A 302 -16.22 -17.48 -4.03
N GLY A 303 -17.08 -18.47 -3.78
CA GLY A 303 -16.78 -19.90 -4.02
C GLY A 303 -16.39 -20.71 -2.79
N ARG A 304 -16.40 -20.12 -1.60
CA ARG A 304 -15.89 -20.75 -0.36
C ARG A 304 -16.83 -21.78 0.29
N ALA A 305 -18.13 -21.60 0.21
CA ALA A 305 -19.10 -22.41 0.99
C ALA A 305 -19.30 -23.83 0.46
N ALA A 306 -19.18 -24.04 -0.85
CA ALA A 306 -19.47 -25.35 -1.47
C ALA A 306 -18.26 -26.30 -1.51
N ASN A 307 -17.03 -25.78 -1.41
CA ASN A 307 -15.81 -26.55 -1.66
C ASN A 307 -15.06 -27.00 -0.39
N LYS A 308 -15.34 -26.42 0.79
CA LYS A 308 -14.58 -26.73 2.02
C LYS A 308 -14.68 -28.22 2.37
N VAL A 309 -15.88 -28.78 2.39
CA VAL A 309 -16.10 -30.20 2.73
C VAL A 309 -15.56 -31.15 1.66
N LYS A 310 -15.62 -30.76 0.38
CA LYS A 310 -15.09 -31.59 -0.72
C LYS A 310 -13.55 -31.54 -0.80
N LYS A 311 -12.93 -30.39 -0.52
CA LYS A 311 -11.47 -30.21 -0.54
C LYS A 311 -10.79 -30.89 0.66
N GLU A 312 -11.35 -30.83 1.87
CA GLU A 312 -10.81 -31.55 3.02
C GLU A 312 -10.76 -33.06 2.78
N LYS A 313 -11.84 -33.63 2.25
CA LYS A 313 -11.84 -35.06 1.87
C LYS A 313 -10.88 -35.45 0.73
N SER A 314 -10.57 -34.52 -0.18
CA SER A 314 -9.62 -34.79 -1.29
C SER A 314 -8.16 -34.46 -0.92
N ARG A 315 -7.91 -33.64 0.09
CA ARG A 315 -6.57 -33.33 0.59
C ARG A 315 -5.95 -34.45 1.40
N ASP A 316 -6.74 -35.10 2.24
CA ASP A 316 -6.29 -36.29 2.99
C ASP A 316 -5.84 -37.43 2.09
N GLN A 317 -6.25 -37.40 0.80
CA GLN A 317 -5.89 -38.45 -0.17
C GLN A 317 -4.68 -38.10 -1.07
N LYS A 318 -4.22 -36.83 -1.13
CA LYS A 318 -3.21 -36.43 -2.15
C LYS A 318 -1.94 -35.75 -1.62
N GLY A 319 -1.81 -35.48 -0.33
CA GLY A 319 -0.59 -34.86 0.22
C GLY A 319 -0.23 -33.50 -0.42
N MET A 320 -1.21 -32.74 -0.92
CA MET A 320 -0.96 -31.42 -1.51
C MET A 320 -0.85 -30.35 -0.42
N PRO A 321 0.11 -29.42 -0.53
CA PRO A 321 0.24 -28.33 0.42
C PRO A 321 -1.00 -27.46 0.38
N LYS A 322 -1.44 -27.04 1.57
CA LYS A 322 -2.55 -26.11 1.71
C LYS A 322 -2.18 -24.76 1.11
N GLN A 323 -3.09 -24.17 0.36
CA GLN A 323 -3.00 -22.73 0.02
C GLN A 323 -3.27 -21.91 1.28
N ILE A 324 -2.94 -20.60 1.24
CA ILE A 324 -3.26 -19.71 2.35
C ILE A 324 -4.75 -19.86 2.68
N ASP A 325 -5.04 -20.48 3.82
CA ASP A 325 -6.41 -20.86 4.19
C ASP A 325 -7.21 -19.68 4.74
N SER A 326 -6.66 -18.49 4.72
CA SER A 326 -7.37 -17.41 5.32
C SER A 326 -7.31 -16.12 4.55
N PRO A 327 -8.22 -15.92 3.59
CA PRO A 327 -8.61 -14.57 3.24
C PRO A 327 -9.03 -13.75 4.46
N ARG A 328 -9.41 -14.39 5.57
CA ARG A 328 -9.85 -13.74 6.80
C ARG A 328 -8.73 -13.08 7.59
N PHE A 329 -7.47 -13.50 7.38
CA PHE A 329 -6.37 -12.99 8.19
C PHE A 329 -5.11 -12.65 7.35
N PHE A 330 -5.10 -13.00 6.05
CA PHE A 330 -4.09 -12.58 5.07
C PHE A 330 -4.65 -11.56 4.10
#